data_c66c78c8eee92c58be553295b013faa6
#
_entry.id   c66c78c8eee92c58be553295b013faa6
#
_cell.length_a   1.000
_cell.length_b   1.000
_cell.length_c   1.000
_cell.angle_alpha   90.00
_cell.angle_beta   90.00
_cell.angle_gamma   90.00
#
_symmetry.space_group_name_H-M   'P 1'
#
loop_
_entity.id
_entity.type
_entity.pdbx_description
1 polymer ?
#
loop_
_entity_poly.entity_id
_entity_poly.type
_entity_poly.pdbx_seq_one_letter_code
_entity_poly.pdbx_strand_id
1 'polypeptide(L)'
;MRLSILVPVYNERAVVETSLAKVMDAPLPDGVEREIILVDDCSTDGTSAILDRIVAAHPEMRLIKKPVNEGKGAAIRTAIAHATGDFCLVQDADLEYDPNEYSRLLRPLLDGHADAVFGSRYLAAEQSRVLPFWHSMINKTLTSYRSV
;
A
#
# COMPACT_ATOMS: atom_id res chain seq x y z
N MET A 1 1.45 19.56 -1.89
CA MET A 1 0.43 18.48 -1.79
C MET A 1 0.97 17.36 -0.95
N ARG A 2 0.09 16.55 -0.34
CA ARG A 2 0.49 15.44 0.53
C ARG A 2 -0.17 14.13 0.08
N LEU A 3 0.62 13.05 0.03
CA LEU A 3 0.16 11.69 -0.23
C LEU A 3 0.14 10.90 1.08
N SER A 4 -1.02 10.41 1.51
CA SER A 4 -1.15 9.45 2.60
C SER A 4 -1.02 8.03 2.05
N ILE A 5 0.08 7.35 2.39
CA ILE A 5 0.33 5.95 2.03
C ILE A 5 -0.22 5.08 3.16
N LEU A 6 -1.25 4.32 2.85
CA LEU A 6 -1.99 3.49 3.80
C LEU A 6 -1.47 2.06 3.73
N VAL A 7 -0.83 1.60 4.80
CA VAL A 7 -0.19 0.28 4.85
C VAL A 7 -0.88 -0.60 5.89
N PRO A 8 -1.85 -1.44 5.47
CA PRO A 8 -2.39 -2.47 6.35
C PRO A 8 -1.35 -3.58 6.54
N VAL A 9 -1.13 -4.00 7.79
CA VAL A 9 -0.12 -4.99 8.16
C VAL A 9 -0.76 -6.08 9.02
N TYR A 10 -0.50 -7.35 8.69
CA TYR A 10 -0.88 -8.48 9.52
C TYR A 10 0.07 -9.65 9.30
N ASN A 11 0.88 -9.99 10.33
CA ASN A 11 1.83 -11.12 10.29
C ASN A 11 2.82 -11.08 9.11
N GLU A 12 3.48 -9.93 8.94
CA GLU A 12 4.46 -9.68 7.86
C GLU A 12 5.91 -9.59 8.40
N ARG A 13 6.22 -10.30 9.49
CA ARG A 13 7.52 -10.24 10.18
C ARG A 13 8.72 -10.36 9.24
N ALA A 14 8.63 -11.24 8.24
CA ALA A 14 9.75 -11.54 7.36
C ALA A 14 10.06 -10.43 6.35
N VAL A 15 9.08 -9.59 6.00
CA VAL A 15 9.17 -8.66 4.86
C VAL A 15 8.87 -7.21 5.20
N VAL A 16 8.21 -6.94 6.33
CA VAL A 16 7.71 -5.59 6.66
C VAL A 16 8.81 -4.53 6.72
N GLU A 17 9.99 -4.85 7.25
CA GLU A 17 11.11 -3.91 7.34
C GLU A 17 11.62 -3.53 5.95
N THR A 18 11.81 -4.52 5.08
CA THR A 18 12.23 -4.29 3.68
C THR A 18 11.16 -3.56 2.87
N SER A 19 9.88 -3.89 3.10
CA SER A 19 8.76 -3.25 2.43
C SER A 19 8.69 -1.77 2.79
N LEU A 20 8.75 -1.43 4.08
CA LEU A 20 8.70 -0.05 4.54
C LEU A 20 9.91 0.77 4.09
N ALA A 21 11.11 0.18 4.06
CA ALA A 21 12.29 0.85 3.50
C ALA A 21 12.05 1.26 2.03
N LYS A 22 11.51 0.37 1.20
CA LYS A 22 11.17 0.69 -0.20
C LYS A 22 10.10 1.78 -0.32
N VAL A 23 9.08 1.77 0.56
CA VAL A 23 8.04 2.81 0.60
C VAL A 23 8.65 4.17 0.93
N MET A 24 9.63 4.20 1.85
CA MET A 24 10.31 5.44 2.21
C MET A 24 11.21 5.98 1.11
N ASP A 25 11.93 5.09 0.42
CA ASP A 25 12.87 5.46 -0.66
C ASP A 25 12.16 5.76 -1.99
N ALA A 26 10.87 5.41 -2.10
CA ALA A 26 10.11 5.57 -3.33
C ALA A 26 10.09 7.03 -3.82
N PRO A 27 10.38 7.30 -5.10
CA PRO A 27 10.34 8.65 -5.63
C PRO A 27 8.89 9.17 -5.71
N LEU A 28 8.70 10.42 -5.27
CA LEU A 28 7.44 11.14 -5.44
C LEU A 28 7.63 12.28 -6.44
N PRO A 29 6.55 12.76 -7.08
CA PRO A 29 6.59 13.97 -7.90
C PRO A 29 6.99 15.20 -7.08
N ASP A 30 7.61 16.19 -7.75
CA ASP A 30 8.01 17.43 -7.11
C ASP A 30 6.82 18.12 -6.40
N GLY A 31 7.06 18.58 -5.18
CA GLY A 31 6.05 19.26 -4.36
C GLY A 31 5.03 18.33 -3.69
N VAL A 32 5.21 17.02 -3.79
CA VAL A 32 4.40 16.02 -3.06
C VAL A 32 5.18 15.50 -1.85
N GLU A 33 4.67 15.74 -0.67
CA GLU A 33 5.16 15.18 0.60
C GLU A 33 4.48 13.84 0.90
N ARG A 34 5.16 12.94 1.60
CA ARG A 34 4.57 11.67 2.05
C ARG A 34 4.15 11.73 3.51
N GLU A 35 3.06 11.04 3.82
CA GLU A 35 2.62 10.63 5.14
C GLU A 35 2.42 9.11 5.08
N ILE A 36 2.95 8.36 6.03
CA ILE A 36 2.81 6.90 6.04
C ILE A 36 1.98 6.48 7.25
N ILE A 37 0.86 5.81 7.01
CA ILE A 37 -0.06 5.35 8.05
C ILE A 37 -0.07 3.83 8.06
N LEU A 38 0.55 3.27 9.09
CA LEU A 38 0.64 1.84 9.33
C LEU A 38 -0.52 1.41 10.24
N VAL A 39 -1.25 0.39 9.84
CA VAL A 39 -2.28 -0.21 10.69
C VAL A 39 -1.94 -1.68 10.91
N ASP A 40 -1.49 -1.99 12.12
CA ASP A 40 -1.26 -3.37 12.57
C ASP A 40 -2.60 -3.99 12.98
N ASP A 41 -3.10 -4.92 12.19
CA ASP A 41 -4.36 -5.61 12.40
C ASP A 41 -4.22 -6.78 13.39
N CYS A 42 -3.63 -6.51 14.56
CA CYS A 42 -3.39 -7.47 15.64
C CYS A 42 -2.42 -8.60 15.26
N SER A 43 -1.23 -8.25 14.75
CA SER A 43 -0.19 -9.25 14.44
C SER A 43 0.28 -10.02 15.65
N THR A 44 0.55 -11.33 15.48
CA THR A 44 0.93 -12.27 16.54
C THR A 44 2.31 -12.89 16.36
N ASP A 45 2.99 -12.62 15.23
CA ASP A 45 4.27 -13.22 14.84
C ASP A 45 5.51 -12.39 15.23
N GLY A 46 5.31 -11.25 15.91
CA GLY A 46 6.37 -10.31 16.27
C GLY A 46 6.49 -9.10 15.32
N THR A 47 5.67 -9.01 14.29
CA THR A 47 5.58 -7.85 13.38
C THR A 47 5.39 -6.55 14.16
N SER A 48 4.48 -6.55 15.14
CA SER A 48 4.14 -5.35 15.94
C SER A 48 5.37 -4.72 16.61
N ALA A 49 6.29 -5.53 17.15
CA ALA A 49 7.52 -5.05 17.77
C ALA A 49 8.50 -4.44 16.75
N ILE A 50 8.52 -4.96 15.53
CA ILE A 50 9.31 -4.39 14.43
C ILE A 50 8.75 -3.02 14.03
N LEU A 51 7.42 -2.90 13.90
CA LEU A 51 6.75 -1.64 13.58
C LEU A 51 7.02 -0.56 14.64
N ASP A 52 6.98 -0.91 15.94
CA ASP A 52 7.30 0.03 17.03
C ASP A 52 8.71 0.63 16.87
N ARG A 53 9.68 -0.24 16.55
CA ARG A 53 11.08 0.18 16.36
C ARG A 53 11.23 1.09 15.15
N ILE A 54 10.57 0.77 14.04
CA ILE A 54 10.64 1.56 12.80
C ILE A 54 10.04 2.95 13.03
N VAL A 55 8.83 3.03 13.59
CA VAL A 55 8.14 4.31 13.82
C VAL A 55 8.88 5.18 14.83
N ALA A 56 9.55 4.60 15.81
CA ALA A 56 10.37 5.37 16.76
C ALA A 56 11.55 6.11 16.08
N ALA A 57 12.03 5.60 14.94
CA ALA A 57 13.11 6.21 14.15
C ALA A 57 12.59 7.14 13.04
N HIS A 58 11.29 7.10 12.72
CA HIS A 58 10.68 7.75 11.56
C HIS A 58 9.43 8.54 11.93
N PRO A 59 9.57 9.83 12.33
CA PRO A 59 8.46 10.67 12.79
C PRO A 59 7.40 10.96 11.71
N GLU A 60 7.71 10.74 10.44
CA GLU A 60 6.80 10.81 9.31
C GLU A 60 5.84 9.62 9.21
N MET A 61 6.08 8.56 10.00
CA MET A 61 5.23 7.39 10.08
C MET A 61 4.32 7.45 11.30
N ARG A 62 3.09 7.02 11.12
CA ARG A 62 2.10 6.85 12.18
C ARG A 62 1.65 5.40 12.28
N LEU A 63 1.80 4.80 13.46
CA LEU A 63 1.36 3.43 13.74
C LEU A 63 0.07 3.43 14.56
N ILE A 64 -0.89 2.66 14.07
CA ILE A 64 -2.15 2.36 14.77
C ILE A 64 -2.21 0.85 14.96
N LYS A 65 -2.38 0.40 16.21
CA LYS A 65 -2.53 -1.02 16.54
C LYS A 65 -3.97 -1.32 16.87
N LYS A 66 -4.55 -2.30 16.19
CA LYS A 66 -5.91 -2.75 16.49
C LYS A 66 -5.90 -3.83 17.57
N PRO A 67 -6.88 -3.82 18.47
CA PRO A 67 -6.96 -4.80 19.56
C PRO A 67 -7.35 -6.21 19.08
N VAL A 68 -7.98 -6.30 17.90
CA VAL A 68 -8.42 -7.56 17.28
C VAL A 68 -8.20 -7.50 15.78
N ASN A 69 -7.99 -8.67 15.17
CA ASN A 69 -7.93 -8.78 13.71
C ASN A 69 -9.34 -8.66 13.13
N GLU A 70 -9.56 -7.66 12.29
CA GLU A 70 -10.82 -7.43 11.57
C GLU A 70 -10.64 -7.48 10.06
N GLY A 71 -9.45 -7.82 9.60
CA GLY A 71 -9.08 -7.99 8.20
C GLY A 71 -8.67 -6.69 7.50
N LYS A 72 -8.05 -6.87 6.33
CA LYS A 72 -7.43 -5.81 5.52
C LYS A 72 -8.36 -4.61 5.26
N GLY A 73 -9.64 -4.87 4.93
CA GLY A 73 -10.60 -3.81 4.64
C GLY A 73 -10.87 -2.90 5.86
N ALA A 74 -10.93 -3.48 7.07
CA ALA A 74 -11.07 -2.71 8.30
C ALA A 74 -9.79 -1.91 8.63
N ALA A 75 -8.61 -2.50 8.42
CA ALA A 75 -7.34 -1.82 8.59
C ALA A 75 -7.22 -0.62 7.64
N ILE A 76 -7.61 -0.76 6.37
CA ILE A 76 -7.63 0.34 5.40
C ILE A 76 -8.60 1.44 5.84
N ARG A 77 -9.82 1.12 6.28
CA ARG A 77 -10.77 2.13 6.80
C ARG A 77 -10.21 2.88 8.01
N THR A 78 -9.53 2.18 8.91
CA THR A 78 -8.84 2.80 10.04
C THR A 78 -7.75 3.75 9.54
N ALA A 79 -6.94 3.34 8.58
CA ALA A 79 -5.91 4.20 8.00
C ALA A 79 -6.49 5.46 7.34
N ILE A 80 -7.56 5.33 6.54
CA ILE A 80 -8.25 6.47 5.91
C ILE A 80 -8.74 7.48 6.95
N ALA A 81 -9.29 7.02 8.07
CA ALA A 81 -9.77 7.92 9.14
C ALA A 81 -8.65 8.76 9.79
N HIS A 82 -7.40 8.38 9.60
CA HIS A 82 -6.23 9.09 10.13
C HIS A 82 -5.40 9.78 9.04
N ALA A 83 -5.78 9.63 7.79
CA ALA A 83 -5.12 10.27 6.65
C ALA A 83 -5.39 11.78 6.63
N THR A 84 -4.35 12.56 6.36
CA THR A 84 -4.42 14.02 6.26
C THR A 84 -4.02 14.53 4.88
N GLY A 85 -3.62 13.64 3.98
CA GLY A 85 -3.16 13.98 2.63
C GLY A 85 -4.29 14.34 1.67
N ASP A 86 -3.93 15.05 0.61
CA ASP A 86 -4.82 15.38 -0.51
C ASP A 86 -5.19 14.11 -1.31
N PHE A 87 -4.31 13.12 -1.29
CA PHE A 87 -4.47 11.82 -1.95
C PHE A 87 -4.18 10.68 -0.98
N CYS A 88 -4.86 9.55 -1.19
CA CYS A 88 -4.60 8.31 -0.47
C CYS A 88 -4.16 7.22 -1.44
N LEU A 89 -3.14 6.43 -1.05
CA LEU A 89 -2.67 5.27 -1.79
C LEU A 89 -2.60 4.07 -0.83
N VAL A 90 -3.16 2.94 -1.24
CA VAL A 90 -3.04 1.69 -0.48
C VAL A 90 -1.82 0.93 -0.96
N GLN A 91 -0.91 0.61 -0.04
CA GLN A 91 0.29 -0.16 -0.27
C GLN A 91 0.28 -1.41 0.60
N ASP A 92 0.35 -2.58 0.00
CA ASP A 92 0.50 -3.83 0.74
C ASP A 92 1.93 -4.01 1.26
N ALA A 93 2.05 -4.62 2.43
CA ALA A 93 3.35 -4.84 3.08
C ALA A 93 4.10 -6.09 2.58
N ASP A 94 3.55 -6.82 1.60
CA ASP A 94 4.00 -8.13 1.12
C ASP A 94 5.03 -8.09 -0.03
N LEU A 95 5.50 -6.91 -0.43
CA LEU A 95 6.42 -6.67 -1.55
C LEU A 95 5.85 -7.01 -2.96
N GLU A 96 4.55 -7.27 -3.10
CA GLU A 96 3.94 -7.55 -4.40
C GLU A 96 3.85 -6.32 -5.31
N TYR A 97 3.71 -5.12 -4.72
CA TYR A 97 3.63 -3.85 -5.46
C TYR A 97 4.93 -3.08 -5.33
N ASP A 98 5.37 -2.49 -6.45
CA ASP A 98 6.59 -1.69 -6.49
C ASP A 98 6.28 -0.21 -6.15
N PRO A 99 6.79 0.33 -5.03
CA PRO A 99 6.59 1.73 -4.68
C PRO A 99 7.19 2.73 -5.70
N ASN A 100 8.10 2.32 -6.55
CA ASN A 100 8.63 3.18 -7.63
C ASN A 100 7.55 3.60 -8.65
N GLU A 101 6.41 2.90 -8.69
CA GLU A 101 5.27 3.22 -9.53
C GLU A 101 4.40 4.39 -8.99
N TYR A 102 4.64 4.90 -7.79
CA TYR A 102 3.82 5.96 -7.18
C TYR A 102 3.69 7.19 -8.06
N SER A 103 4.79 7.67 -8.63
CA SER A 103 4.78 8.83 -9.52
C SER A 103 3.88 8.63 -10.74
N ARG A 104 3.86 7.41 -11.29
CA ARG A 104 3.02 7.04 -12.43
C ARG A 104 1.53 6.99 -12.05
N LEU A 105 1.22 6.44 -10.87
CA LEU A 105 -0.15 6.37 -10.35
C LEU A 105 -0.71 7.74 -9.98
N LEU A 106 0.13 8.65 -9.46
CA LEU A 106 -0.29 9.97 -9.03
C LEU A 106 -0.52 10.93 -10.19
N ARG A 107 0.19 10.77 -11.31
CA ARG A 107 0.15 11.72 -12.42
C ARG A 107 -1.25 12.06 -12.92
N PRO A 108 -2.16 11.08 -13.22
CA PRO A 108 -3.51 11.41 -13.66
C PRO A 108 -4.34 12.18 -12.63
N LEU A 109 -4.08 11.97 -11.34
CA LEU A 109 -4.74 12.67 -10.24
C LEU A 109 -4.23 14.12 -10.15
N LEU A 110 -2.91 14.32 -10.22
CA LEU A 110 -2.26 15.62 -10.17
C LEU A 110 -2.64 16.51 -11.37
N ASP A 111 -2.80 15.89 -12.55
CA ASP A 111 -3.21 16.56 -13.79
C ASP A 111 -4.74 16.84 -13.82
N GLY A 112 -5.50 16.43 -12.81
CA GLY A 112 -6.95 16.60 -12.74
C GLY A 112 -7.73 15.75 -13.76
N HIS A 113 -7.12 14.72 -14.33
CA HIS A 113 -7.72 13.84 -15.33
C HIS A 113 -8.49 12.64 -14.72
N ALA A 114 -8.30 12.37 -13.42
CA ALA A 114 -8.93 11.27 -12.73
C ALA A 114 -9.16 11.59 -11.25
N ASP A 115 -10.25 11.07 -10.67
CA ASP A 115 -10.52 11.10 -9.23
C ASP A 115 -9.99 9.84 -8.52
N ALA A 116 -9.79 8.74 -9.28
CA ALA A 116 -9.23 7.49 -8.78
C ALA A 116 -8.40 6.80 -9.86
N VAL A 117 -7.28 6.18 -9.43
CA VAL A 117 -6.39 5.41 -10.30
C VAL A 117 -6.18 4.02 -9.73
N PHE A 118 -6.31 3.00 -10.57
CA PHE A 118 -6.10 1.61 -10.20
C PHE A 118 -4.91 1.03 -10.96
N GLY A 119 -3.92 0.53 -10.24
CA GLY A 119 -2.85 -0.27 -10.83
C GLY A 119 -3.37 -1.62 -11.30
N SER A 120 -3.05 -2.01 -12.53
CA SER A 120 -3.42 -3.33 -13.06
C SER A 120 -2.18 -4.22 -13.19
N ARG A 121 -2.23 -5.41 -12.58
CA ARG A 121 -1.16 -6.43 -12.73
C ARG A 121 -1.05 -6.98 -14.16
N TYR A 122 -2.07 -6.78 -15.00
CA TYR A 122 -2.18 -7.39 -16.32
C TYR A 122 -1.97 -6.42 -17.50
N LEU A 123 -1.97 -5.11 -17.22
CA LEU A 123 -1.85 -4.08 -18.27
C LEU A 123 -0.42 -3.50 -18.39
N ALA A 124 0.50 -3.85 -17.49
CA ALA A 124 1.89 -3.42 -17.59
C ALA A 124 2.59 -4.22 -18.68
N ALA A 125 2.74 -3.65 -19.87
CA ALA A 125 3.39 -4.28 -21.03
C ALA A 125 4.91 -4.50 -20.86
N GLU A 126 5.54 -3.95 -19.81
CA GLU A 126 7.00 -3.96 -19.68
C GLU A 126 7.58 -4.82 -18.56
N GLN A 127 6.82 -5.19 -17.53
CA GLN A 127 7.27 -6.13 -16.49
C GLN A 127 6.08 -6.89 -15.91
N SER A 128 5.64 -7.96 -16.57
CA SER A 128 4.68 -8.88 -15.96
C SER A 128 5.41 -9.89 -15.08
N ARG A 129 5.14 -9.89 -13.77
CA ARG A 129 5.49 -11.02 -12.92
C ARG A 129 4.79 -12.26 -13.47
N VAL A 130 5.56 -13.29 -13.81
CA VAL A 130 5.00 -14.57 -14.28
C VAL A 130 4.33 -15.26 -13.10
N LEU A 131 3.03 -15.03 -12.95
CA LEU A 131 2.22 -15.82 -12.02
C LEU A 131 2.05 -17.24 -12.59
N PRO A 132 2.02 -18.28 -11.76
CA PRO A 132 1.68 -19.62 -12.23
C PRO A 132 0.39 -19.58 -13.06
N PHE A 133 0.35 -20.27 -14.18
CA PHE A 133 -0.73 -20.26 -15.18
C PHE A 133 -2.15 -20.29 -14.59
N TRP A 134 -2.36 -21.10 -13.56
CA TRP A 134 -3.65 -21.24 -12.86
C TRP A 134 -4.08 -19.99 -12.12
N HIS A 135 -3.17 -19.28 -11.45
CA HIS A 135 -3.47 -18.01 -10.77
C HIS A 135 -3.82 -16.91 -11.76
N SER A 136 -3.12 -16.85 -12.89
CA SER A 136 -3.42 -15.90 -13.96
C SER A 136 -4.80 -16.13 -14.58
N MET A 137 -5.20 -17.41 -14.78
CA MET A 137 -6.49 -17.77 -15.35
C MET A 137 -7.65 -17.46 -14.40
N ILE A 138 -7.53 -17.76 -13.12
CA ILE A 138 -8.53 -17.44 -12.08
C ILE A 138 -8.73 -15.94 -11.97
N ASN A 139 -7.65 -15.16 -11.90
CA ASN A 139 -7.73 -13.72 -11.78
C ASN A 139 -8.33 -13.05 -13.04
N LYS A 140 -8.01 -13.53 -14.24
CA LYS A 140 -8.66 -13.05 -15.48
C LYS A 140 -10.16 -13.33 -15.49
N THR A 141 -10.58 -14.51 -15.03
CA THR A 141 -11.99 -14.88 -14.96
C THR A 141 -12.75 -14.00 -13.96
N LEU A 142 -12.17 -13.73 -12.78
CA LEU A 142 -12.76 -12.86 -11.75
C LEU A 142 -12.86 -11.39 -12.22
N THR A 143 -11.87 -10.92 -12.99
CA THR A 143 -11.88 -9.53 -13.52
C THR A 143 -12.93 -9.37 -14.63
N SER A 144 -13.11 -10.39 -15.49
CA SER A 144 -14.15 -10.36 -16.54
C SER A 144 -15.58 -10.37 -16.00
N TYR A 145 -15.81 -10.94 -14.81
CA TYR A 145 -17.14 -10.99 -14.18
C TYR A 145 -17.58 -9.64 -13.55
N ARG A 146 -16.66 -8.67 -13.41
CA ARG A 146 -16.95 -7.33 -12.84
C ARG A 146 -17.23 -6.25 -13.91
N SER A 147 -17.19 -6.59 -15.18
CA SER A 147 -17.38 -5.64 -16.31
C SER A 147 -18.75 -5.78 -16.98
N VAL A 148 -19.80 -6.19 -16.23
CA VAL A 148 -21.20 -6.18 -16.69
C VAL A 148 -22.04 -5.37 -15.72
#